data_1b228585fcffda3dace697c09c8f4d03
#
_entry.id   1b228585fcffda3dace697c09c8f4d03
#
_cell.length_a   1.000
_cell.length_b   1.000
_cell.length_c   1.000
_cell.angle_alpha   90.00
_cell.angle_beta   90.00
_cell.angle_gamma   90.00
#
_symmetry.space_group_name_H-M   'P 1'
#
loop_
_entity.id
_entity.type
_entity.pdbx_description
1 polymer ?
#
loop_
_entity_poly.entity_id
_entity_poly.type
_entity_poly.pdbx_seq_one_letter_code
_entity_poly.pdbx_strand_id
1 'polypeptide(L)'
;MRNLRRLTAVMLALVMALALSATAFAAVEDTGYSDVDASNPYAEAILYCREHNLMDGVGEGRFDPDGPLTRAALATVLYRMEGEPTVTGDDGFTDTADGQWYSDAILWASQQELMGGYGGGIFGTNDSVTRQDMTTILWRYAGSRSAENADDFEDESAISNYAVTAVDWASANGIVAPVSEGRFAPRENASRAQIAAALMNFCLNVQTGQEPSGETKVLVVYFSATNTTKPLAGYIADGLGADIYEIVPATPYTSADLNYGNSSSRTSIEMNDPNARPDISGSVNNIEQYDVIFLGYPILSQVS
;
A
#
# COMPACT_ATOMS: atom_id res chain seq x y z
N MET A 1 37.66 -10.66 3.31
CA MET A 1 36.93 -9.45 3.75
C MET A 1 35.65 -9.19 2.96
N ARG A 2 35.56 -9.52 1.67
CA ARG A 2 34.35 -9.31 0.83
C ARG A 2 33.17 -10.23 1.21
N ASN A 3 33.43 -11.45 1.66
CA ASN A 3 32.40 -12.42 2.06
C ASN A 3 31.84 -12.15 3.47
N LEU A 4 32.62 -11.50 4.35
CA LEU A 4 32.16 -11.13 5.68
C LEU A 4 31.16 -9.95 5.63
N ARG A 5 31.35 -9.02 4.68
CA ARG A 5 30.40 -7.91 4.46
C ARG A 5 29.08 -8.37 3.83
N ARG A 6 29.10 -9.43 3.02
CA ARG A 6 27.88 -10.05 2.45
C ARG A 6 27.09 -10.81 3.51
N LEU A 7 27.77 -11.53 4.43
CA LEU A 7 27.10 -12.21 5.55
C LEU A 7 26.47 -11.22 6.55
N THR A 8 27.12 -10.09 6.81
CA THR A 8 26.55 -9.03 7.68
C THR A 8 25.38 -8.30 7.03
N ALA A 9 25.39 -8.09 5.72
CA ALA A 9 24.26 -7.51 4.99
C ALA A 9 23.05 -8.45 4.94
N VAL A 10 23.28 -9.74 4.71
CA VAL A 10 22.21 -10.76 4.73
C VAL A 10 21.65 -10.95 6.16
N MET A 11 22.50 -10.95 7.20
CA MET A 11 22.02 -11.00 8.58
C MET A 11 21.24 -9.72 8.97
N LEU A 12 21.66 -8.56 8.50
CA LEU A 12 20.94 -7.30 8.77
C LEU A 12 19.61 -7.23 8.02
N ALA A 13 19.57 -7.73 6.78
CA ALA A 13 18.33 -7.85 6.01
C ALA A 13 17.37 -8.88 6.64
N LEU A 14 17.89 -9.99 7.13
CA LEU A 14 17.09 -11.01 7.84
C LEU A 14 16.55 -10.49 9.18
N VAL A 15 17.34 -9.70 9.91
CA VAL A 15 16.90 -9.07 11.17
C VAL A 15 15.89 -7.96 10.91
N MET A 16 16.03 -7.20 9.83
CA MET A 16 15.00 -6.21 9.41
C MET A 16 13.73 -6.88 8.89
N ALA A 17 13.83 -7.97 8.15
CA ALA A 17 12.66 -8.76 7.74
C ALA A 17 11.92 -9.38 8.93
N LEU A 18 12.65 -9.84 9.98
CA LEU A 18 12.03 -10.29 11.24
C LEU A 18 11.49 -9.14 12.11
N ALA A 19 12.04 -7.92 11.99
CA ALA A 19 11.55 -6.76 12.73
C ALA A 19 10.33 -6.10 12.07
N LEU A 20 10.17 -6.22 10.73
CA LEU A 20 8.93 -5.84 10.04
C LEU A 20 7.78 -6.85 10.22
N SER A 21 8.09 -8.10 10.60
CA SER A 21 7.06 -9.11 10.91
C SER A 21 6.49 -9.01 12.33
N ALA A 22 6.86 -7.99 13.09
CA ALA A 22 6.34 -7.73 14.45
C ALA A 22 5.38 -6.54 14.53
N THR A 23 4.88 -6.01 13.41
CA THR A 23 3.55 -5.43 13.45
C THR A 23 2.62 -6.61 13.68
N ALA A 24 2.05 -6.71 14.89
CA ALA A 24 0.95 -7.62 15.13
C ALA A 24 -0.17 -7.18 14.18
N PHE A 25 -0.20 -7.76 12.98
CA PHE A 25 -1.40 -7.75 12.18
C PHE A 25 -2.47 -8.34 13.09
N ALA A 26 -3.48 -7.57 13.41
CA ALA A 26 -4.66 -8.13 14.06
C ALA A 26 -5.05 -9.33 13.20
N ALA A 27 -5.10 -10.53 13.78
CA ALA A 27 -5.48 -11.71 13.04
C ALA A 27 -6.79 -11.38 12.32
N VAL A 28 -6.85 -11.62 11.01
CA VAL A 28 -8.08 -11.42 10.26
C VAL A 28 -9.11 -12.34 10.88
N GLU A 29 -10.06 -11.79 11.65
CA GLU A 29 -11.07 -12.59 12.33
C GLU A 29 -12.20 -13.01 11.37
N ASP A 30 -12.52 -12.14 10.41
CA ASP A 30 -13.57 -12.36 9.41
C ASP A 30 -13.29 -11.55 8.14
N THR A 31 -13.22 -12.21 6.98
CA THR A 31 -13.09 -11.54 5.68
C THR A 31 -14.45 -11.05 5.16
N GLY A 32 -15.54 -11.51 5.75
CA GLY A 32 -16.90 -11.28 5.27
C GLY A 32 -17.29 -12.13 4.04
N TYR A 33 -16.44 -13.08 3.66
CA TYR A 33 -16.71 -14.02 2.57
C TYR A 33 -16.71 -15.45 3.09
N SER A 34 -17.72 -16.22 2.72
CA SER A 34 -17.94 -17.59 3.19
C SER A 34 -16.91 -18.61 2.69
N ASP A 35 -16.18 -18.27 1.63
CA ASP A 35 -15.17 -19.10 0.97
C ASP A 35 -13.72 -18.63 1.25
N VAL A 36 -13.55 -17.68 2.18
CA VAL A 36 -12.22 -17.16 2.59
C VAL A 36 -12.17 -17.12 4.11
N ASP A 37 -11.58 -18.14 4.72
CA ASP A 37 -11.37 -18.15 6.17
C ASP A 37 -10.09 -17.38 6.57
N ALA A 38 -9.95 -17.11 7.85
CA ALA A 38 -8.82 -16.35 8.40
C ALA A 38 -7.45 -17.00 8.20
N SER A 39 -7.40 -18.31 7.93
CA SER A 39 -6.15 -19.04 7.65
C SER A 39 -5.73 -18.98 6.17
N ASN A 40 -6.58 -18.44 5.30
CA ASN A 40 -6.24 -18.25 3.90
C ASN A 40 -5.05 -17.30 3.78
N PRO A 41 -3.96 -17.65 3.07
CA PRO A 41 -2.77 -16.82 2.97
C PRO A 41 -3.03 -15.45 2.32
N TYR A 42 -4.16 -15.29 1.63
CA TYR A 42 -4.59 -14.05 0.99
C TYR A 42 -5.71 -13.32 1.74
N ALA A 43 -6.10 -13.81 2.95
CA ALA A 43 -7.24 -13.24 3.69
C ALA A 43 -7.08 -11.74 3.94
N GLU A 44 -5.88 -11.30 4.33
CA GLU A 44 -5.54 -9.88 4.56
C GLU A 44 -5.69 -9.05 3.28
N ALA A 45 -5.15 -9.52 2.16
CA ALA A 45 -5.21 -8.82 0.90
C ALA A 45 -6.65 -8.72 0.36
N ILE A 46 -7.43 -9.77 0.55
CA ILE A 46 -8.85 -9.80 0.18
C ILE A 46 -9.65 -8.81 1.03
N LEU A 47 -9.40 -8.78 2.35
CA LEU A 47 -10.01 -7.82 3.27
C LEU A 47 -9.61 -6.38 2.90
N TYR A 48 -8.31 -6.14 2.65
CA TYR A 48 -7.82 -4.85 2.19
C TYR A 48 -8.56 -4.37 0.94
N CYS A 49 -8.65 -5.21 -0.10
CA CYS A 49 -9.36 -4.85 -1.33
C CYS A 49 -10.84 -4.54 -1.12
N ARG A 50 -11.50 -5.27 -0.21
CA ARG A 50 -12.90 -5.02 0.16
C ARG A 50 -13.06 -3.68 0.88
N GLU A 51 -12.24 -3.40 1.89
CA GLU A 51 -12.30 -2.18 2.70
C GLU A 51 -12.01 -0.91 1.89
N HIS A 52 -11.15 -1.04 0.86
CA HIS A 52 -10.79 0.05 -0.04
C HIS A 52 -11.64 0.08 -1.32
N ASN A 53 -12.71 -0.73 -1.40
CA ASN A 53 -13.61 -0.83 -2.56
C ASN A 53 -12.90 -1.13 -3.89
N LEU A 54 -11.79 -1.85 -3.85
CA LEU A 54 -11.02 -2.23 -5.05
C LEU A 54 -11.63 -3.46 -5.72
N MET A 55 -11.96 -4.49 -4.93
CA MET A 55 -12.54 -5.72 -5.44
C MET A 55 -13.74 -6.14 -4.61
N ASP A 56 -14.84 -6.45 -5.31
CA ASP A 56 -16.05 -7.03 -4.74
C ASP A 56 -16.04 -8.57 -4.82
N GLY A 57 -16.92 -9.21 -4.06
CA GLY A 57 -17.21 -10.63 -4.21
C GLY A 57 -17.93 -10.95 -5.53
N VAL A 58 -18.05 -12.25 -5.82
CA VAL A 58 -18.75 -12.78 -7.01
C VAL A 58 -20.26 -12.99 -6.79
N GLY A 59 -20.76 -12.57 -5.63
CA GLY A 59 -22.16 -12.77 -5.20
C GLY A 59 -22.28 -13.85 -4.13
N GLU A 60 -23.46 -13.95 -3.53
CA GLU A 60 -23.80 -14.93 -2.49
C GLU A 60 -22.83 -14.98 -1.30
N GLY A 61 -22.20 -13.85 -0.97
CA GLY A 61 -21.21 -13.76 0.11
C GLY A 61 -19.90 -14.49 -0.18
N ARG A 62 -19.56 -14.72 -1.45
CA ARG A 62 -18.32 -15.39 -1.88
C ARG A 62 -17.39 -14.43 -2.59
N PHE A 63 -16.08 -14.64 -2.40
CA PHE A 63 -15.00 -13.93 -3.11
C PHE A 63 -14.49 -14.69 -4.33
N ASP A 64 -14.51 -16.02 -4.29
CA ASP A 64 -13.92 -16.92 -5.28
C ASP A 64 -12.40 -16.74 -5.44
N PRO A 65 -11.61 -16.99 -4.37
CA PRO A 65 -10.19 -16.65 -4.31
C PRO A 65 -9.34 -17.33 -5.39
N ASP A 66 -9.70 -18.54 -5.79
CA ASP A 66 -8.97 -19.33 -6.80
C ASP A 66 -9.49 -19.09 -8.23
N GLY A 67 -10.63 -18.42 -8.36
CA GLY A 67 -11.20 -18.07 -9.66
C GLY A 67 -10.35 -17.04 -10.40
N PRO A 68 -10.39 -17.02 -11.75
CA PRO A 68 -9.68 -16.01 -12.54
C PRO A 68 -10.37 -14.66 -12.49
N LEU A 69 -9.62 -13.59 -12.76
CA LEU A 69 -10.17 -12.27 -13.00
C LEU A 69 -10.14 -11.95 -14.50
N THR A 70 -11.22 -11.35 -15.02
CA THR A 70 -11.25 -10.93 -16.42
C THR A 70 -10.51 -9.62 -16.64
N ARG A 71 -10.15 -9.36 -17.91
CA ARG A 71 -9.52 -8.09 -18.31
C ARG A 71 -10.43 -6.89 -18.03
N ALA A 72 -11.74 -7.01 -18.30
CA ALA A 72 -12.71 -5.99 -17.95
C ALA A 72 -12.75 -5.71 -16.43
N ALA A 73 -12.70 -6.75 -15.62
CA ALA A 73 -12.70 -6.60 -14.17
C ALA A 73 -11.41 -5.92 -13.66
N LEU A 74 -10.23 -6.25 -14.21
CA LEU A 74 -8.99 -5.56 -13.84
C LEU A 74 -9.02 -4.08 -14.26
N ALA A 75 -9.51 -3.76 -15.46
CA ALA A 75 -9.70 -2.37 -15.88
C ALA A 75 -10.59 -1.60 -14.89
N THR A 76 -11.69 -2.22 -14.45
CA THR A 76 -12.62 -1.61 -13.48
C THR A 76 -11.97 -1.38 -12.11
N VAL A 77 -11.13 -2.31 -11.64
CA VAL A 77 -10.38 -2.11 -10.40
C VAL A 77 -9.46 -0.89 -10.50
N LEU A 78 -8.67 -0.78 -11.57
CA LEU A 78 -7.76 0.36 -11.76
C LEU A 78 -8.52 1.68 -11.94
N TYR A 79 -9.64 1.65 -12.64
CA TYR A 79 -10.52 2.80 -12.82
C TYR A 79 -11.07 3.32 -11.49
N ARG A 80 -11.49 2.41 -10.59
CA ARG A 80 -11.91 2.73 -9.22
C ARG A 80 -10.76 3.30 -8.39
N MET A 81 -9.56 2.75 -8.51
CA MET A 81 -8.37 3.28 -7.83
C MET A 81 -8.10 4.74 -8.21
N GLU A 82 -8.42 5.13 -9.44
CA GLU A 82 -8.27 6.51 -9.93
C GLU A 82 -9.47 7.42 -9.62
N GLY A 83 -10.45 6.90 -8.89
CA GLY A 83 -11.65 7.65 -8.49
C GLY A 83 -12.69 7.80 -9.61
N GLU A 84 -12.72 6.89 -10.57
CA GLU A 84 -13.72 6.82 -11.65
C GLU A 84 -13.82 8.14 -12.46
N PRO A 85 -12.72 8.62 -13.05
CA PRO A 85 -12.72 9.89 -13.76
C PRO A 85 -13.68 9.86 -14.96
N THR A 86 -14.35 10.98 -15.23
CA THR A 86 -15.25 11.08 -16.37
C THR A 86 -14.49 10.86 -17.68
N VAL A 87 -14.95 9.93 -18.50
CA VAL A 87 -14.41 9.63 -19.82
C VAL A 87 -15.41 9.96 -20.92
N THR A 88 -14.91 10.23 -22.11
CA THR A 88 -15.74 10.50 -23.29
C THR A 88 -15.06 9.95 -24.53
N GLY A 89 -15.83 9.45 -25.46
CA GLY A 89 -15.32 8.88 -26.72
C GLY A 89 -15.81 7.46 -26.94
N ASP A 90 -15.18 6.79 -27.88
CA ASP A 90 -15.42 5.41 -28.27
C ASP A 90 -14.13 4.63 -27.98
N ASP A 91 -14.21 3.47 -27.37
CA ASP A 91 -13.06 2.61 -27.12
C ASP A 91 -12.53 1.89 -28.37
N GLY A 92 -13.32 1.87 -29.43
CA GLY A 92 -12.97 1.29 -30.73
C GLY A 92 -12.92 -0.25 -30.75
N PHE A 93 -13.43 -0.90 -29.69
CA PHE A 93 -13.49 -2.36 -29.60
C PHE A 93 -14.85 -2.90 -30.01
N THR A 94 -14.90 -4.08 -30.61
CA THR A 94 -16.15 -4.71 -31.11
C THR A 94 -16.70 -5.75 -30.15
N ASP A 95 -15.93 -6.15 -29.13
CA ASP A 95 -16.27 -7.11 -28.09
C ASP A 95 -16.58 -6.46 -26.74
N THR A 96 -16.62 -5.13 -26.72
CA THR A 96 -17.16 -4.30 -25.63
C THR A 96 -18.57 -3.87 -25.98
N ALA A 97 -19.39 -3.58 -24.97
CA ALA A 97 -20.73 -3.05 -25.16
C ALA A 97 -20.91 -1.79 -24.34
N ASP A 98 -21.62 -0.81 -24.89
CA ASP A 98 -21.93 0.45 -24.21
C ASP A 98 -22.84 0.23 -22.99
N GLY A 99 -22.66 1.09 -21.98
CA GLY A 99 -23.53 1.10 -20.79
C GLY A 99 -23.41 -0.12 -19.89
N GLN A 100 -22.36 -0.91 -20.05
CA GLN A 100 -22.03 -2.00 -19.15
C GLN A 100 -21.20 -1.46 -17.97
N TRP A 101 -21.14 -2.23 -16.90
CA TRP A 101 -20.37 -1.88 -15.70
C TRP A 101 -18.86 -1.65 -15.95
N TYR A 102 -18.33 -2.11 -17.05
CA TYR A 102 -16.92 -2.01 -17.45
C TYR A 102 -16.67 -0.98 -18.56
N SER A 103 -17.72 -0.43 -19.20
CA SER A 103 -17.55 0.40 -20.43
C SER A 103 -16.61 1.58 -20.20
N ASP A 104 -16.89 2.40 -19.20
CA ASP A 104 -16.06 3.57 -18.89
C ASP A 104 -14.65 3.18 -18.44
N ALA A 105 -14.53 2.06 -17.72
CA ALA A 105 -13.25 1.55 -17.25
C ALA A 105 -12.35 1.07 -18.40
N ILE A 106 -12.90 0.37 -19.39
CA ILE A 106 -12.15 -0.07 -20.57
C ILE A 106 -11.74 1.13 -21.41
N LEU A 107 -12.66 2.06 -21.66
CA LEU A 107 -12.36 3.30 -22.38
C LEU A 107 -11.24 4.07 -21.69
N TRP A 108 -11.33 4.26 -20.37
CA TRP A 108 -10.30 4.93 -19.59
C TRP A 108 -8.95 4.20 -19.65
N ALA A 109 -8.93 2.90 -19.40
CA ALA A 109 -7.69 2.11 -19.42
C ALA A 109 -7.01 2.12 -20.79
N SER A 110 -7.80 2.16 -21.87
CA SER A 110 -7.29 2.30 -23.24
C SER A 110 -6.72 3.68 -23.50
N GLN A 111 -7.43 4.74 -23.09
CA GLN A 111 -6.98 6.14 -23.25
C GLN A 111 -5.70 6.43 -22.44
N GLN A 112 -5.53 5.77 -21.29
CA GLN A 112 -4.32 5.88 -20.47
C GLN A 112 -3.19 4.93 -20.94
N GLU A 113 -3.38 4.21 -22.04
CA GLU A 113 -2.41 3.23 -22.58
C GLU A 113 -2.05 2.10 -21.60
N LEU A 114 -2.88 1.87 -20.58
CA LEU A 114 -2.68 0.82 -19.59
C LEU A 114 -3.01 -0.55 -20.16
N MET A 115 -4.14 -0.64 -20.87
CA MET A 115 -4.66 -1.86 -21.44
C MET A 115 -5.09 -1.61 -22.90
N GLY A 116 -4.40 -2.21 -23.83
CA GLY A 116 -4.79 -2.25 -25.25
C GLY A 116 -5.53 -3.53 -25.61
N GLY A 117 -6.10 -3.57 -26.81
CA GLY A 117 -6.67 -4.79 -27.39
C GLY A 117 -5.62 -5.70 -28.02
N TYR A 118 -6.08 -6.86 -28.49
CA TYR A 118 -5.25 -7.85 -29.18
C TYR A 118 -5.08 -7.53 -30.69
N GLY A 119 -5.61 -6.42 -31.14
CA GLY A 119 -5.71 -6.05 -32.54
C GLY A 119 -7.06 -6.46 -33.15
N GLY A 120 -7.33 -5.94 -34.38
CA GLY A 120 -8.60 -6.22 -35.06
C GLY A 120 -9.86 -5.69 -34.36
N GLY A 121 -9.72 -4.75 -33.42
CA GLY A 121 -10.84 -4.21 -32.66
C GLY A 121 -11.31 -5.12 -31.53
N ILE A 122 -10.48 -6.04 -31.04
CA ILE A 122 -10.83 -6.97 -29.95
C ILE A 122 -10.08 -6.56 -28.69
N PHE A 123 -10.79 -6.26 -27.62
CA PHE A 123 -10.23 -6.00 -26.29
C PHE A 123 -9.92 -7.28 -25.51
N GLY A 124 -10.73 -8.30 -25.66
CA GLY A 124 -10.72 -9.52 -24.86
C GLY A 124 -11.45 -9.32 -23.52
N THR A 125 -12.63 -8.71 -23.55
CA THR A 125 -13.41 -8.26 -22.37
C THR A 125 -13.56 -9.34 -21.31
N ASN A 126 -13.84 -10.58 -21.73
CA ASN A 126 -14.09 -11.72 -20.84
C ASN A 126 -12.87 -12.65 -20.69
N ASP A 127 -11.74 -12.33 -21.32
CA ASP A 127 -10.55 -13.13 -21.20
C ASP A 127 -9.92 -12.98 -19.82
N SER A 128 -9.40 -14.09 -19.28
CA SER A 128 -8.70 -14.09 -18.01
C SER A 128 -7.34 -13.38 -18.14
N VAL A 129 -6.97 -12.63 -17.11
CA VAL A 129 -5.67 -11.96 -17.05
C VAL A 129 -4.59 -12.96 -16.64
N THR A 130 -3.52 -13.08 -17.42
CA THR A 130 -2.34 -13.86 -17.00
C THR A 130 -1.51 -13.09 -15.97
N ARG A 131 -0.64 -13.82 -15.23
CA ARG A 131 0.22 -13.19 -14.22
C ARG A 131 1.15 -12.14 -14.81
N GLN A 132 1.77 -12.42 -15.98
CA GLN A 132 2.62 -11.44 -16.67
C GLN A 132 1.84 -10.22 -17.19
N ASP A 133 0.57 -10.41 -17.63
CA ASP A 133 -0.26 -9.31 -18.10
C ASP A 133 -0.70 -8.41 -16.93
N MET A 134 -1.16 -9.01 -15.82
CA MET A 134 -1.46 -8.28 -14.59
C MET A 134 -0.27 -7.41 -14.16
N THR A 135 0.91 -8.01 -14.11
CA THR A 135 2.14 -7.33 -13.72
C THR A 135 2.49 -6.19 -14.65
N THR A 136 2.36 -6.42 -15.98
CA THR A 136 2.62 -5.39 -17.00
C THR A 136 1.64 -4.22 -16.90
N ILE A 137 0.37 -4.50 -16.60
CA ILE A 137 -0.66 -3.48 -16.45
C ILE A 137 -0.37 -2.63 -15.19
N LEU A 138 -0.05 -3.25 -14.06
CA LEU A 138 0.32 -2.54 -12.83
C LEU A 138 1.60 -1.72 -13.01
N TRP A 139 2.60 -2.24 -13.74
CA TRP A 139 3.82 -1.52 -14.07
C TRP A 139 3.55 -0.27 -14.92
N ARG A 140 2.68 -0.37 -15.93
CA ARG A 140 2.24 0.79 -16.72
C ARG A 140 1.49 1.80 -15.88
N TYR A 141 0.60 1.35 -14.99
CA TYR A 141 -0.14 2.21 -14.07
C TYR A 141 0.80 2.95 -13.11
N ALA A 142 1.94 2.34 -12.74
CA ALA A 142 3.01 2.99 -11.98
C ALA A 142 3.88 3.96 -12.80
N GLY A 143 3.60 4.19 -14.08
CA GLY A 143 4.40 5.06 -14.95
C GLY A 143 5.60 4.38 -15.60
N SER A 144 5.59 3.06 -15.76
CA SER A 144 6.60 2.27 -16.48
C SER A 144 8.03 2.44 -15.94
N ARG A 145 8.18 2.40 -14.63
CA ARG A 145 9.45 2.62 -13.90
C ARG A 145 10.46 1.49 -14.16
N SER A 146 11.74 1.82 -14.11
CA SER A 146 12.81 0.82 -14.11
C SER A 146 12.94 0.14 -12.75
N ALA A 147 13.49 -1.07 -12.73
CA ALA A 147 13.83 -1.79 -11.51
C ALA A 147 15.34 -1.95 -11.37
N GLU A 148 15.79 -1.96 -10.12
CA GLU A 148 17.11 -2.46 -9.73
C GLU A 148 16.89 -3.61 -8.74
N ASN A 149 17.75 -4.65 -8.81
CA ASN A 149 17.73 -5.80 -7.89
C ASN A 149 16.46 -6.67 -7.94
N ALA A 150 15.98 -6.99 -9.14
CA ALA A 150 14.92 -7.98 -9.32
C ALA A 150 15.35 -9.39 -8.84
N ASP A 151 14.34 -10.20 -8.47
CA ASP A 151 14.57 -11.62 -8.20
C ASP A 151 14.75 -12.40 -9.51
N ASP A 152 15.64 -13.39 -9.51
CA ASP A 152 15.78 -14.34 -10.61
C ASP A 152 14.70 -15.44 -10.47
N PHE A 153 13.85 -15.61 -11.48
CA PHE A 153 12.88 -16.69 -11.50
C PHE A 153 13.38 -17.88 -12.32
N GLU A 154 13.14 -19.11 -11.83
CA GLU A 154 13.55 -20.33 -12.55
C GLU A 154 12.90 -20.45 -13.95
N ASP A 155 11.73 -19.86 -14.13
CA ASP A 155 10.98 -19.83 -15.39
C ASP A 155 11.03 -18.47 -16.11
N GLU A 156 12.06 -17.66 -15.86
CA GLU A 156 12.27 -16.34 -16.47
C GLU A 156 12.20 -16.41 -18.03
N SER A 157 12.78 -17.45 -18.61
CA SER A 157 12.74 -17.66 -20.06
C SER A 157 11.32 -17.86 -20.65
N ALA A 158 10.33 -18.14 -19.82
CA ALA A 158 8.92 -18.25 -20.21
C ALA A 158 8.20 -16.89 -20.18
N ILE A 159 8.80 -15.87 -19.57
CA ILE A 159 8.27 -14.51 -19.56
C ILE A 159 8.37 -13.92 -20.97
N SER A 160 7.28 -13.36 -21.45
CA SER A 160 7.27 -12.70 -22.76
C SER A 160 8.10 -11.42 -22.73
N ASN A 161 8.82 -11.12 -23.82
CA ASN A 161 9.74 -9.98 -23.90
C ASN A 161 9.12 -8.64 -23.46
N TYR A 162 7.81 -8.43 -23.70
CA TYR A 162 7.12 -7.21 -23.31
C TYR A 162 6.92 -7.09 -21.79
N ALA A 163 6.99 -8.20 -21.07
CA ALA A 163 6.67 -8.26 -19.64
C ALA A 163 7.92 -8.33 -18.74
N VAL A 164 9.11 -8.60 -19.30
CA VAL A 164 10.35 -8.79 -18.52
C VAL A 164 10.57 -7.62 -17.56
N THR A 165 10.68 -6.40 -18.08
CA THR A 165 10.92 -5.21 -17.24
C THR A 165 9.82 -5.00 -16.19
N ALA A 166 8.58 -5.32 -16.53
CA ALA A 166 7.46 -5.20 -15.60
C ALA A 166 7.54 -6.24 -14.47
N VAL A 167 7.95 -7.47 -14.79
CA VAL A 167 8.11 -8.54 -13.79
C VAL A 167 9.29 -8.23 -12.87
N ASP A 168 10.42 -7.78 -13.43
CA ASP A 168 11.59 -7.34 -12.65
C ASP A 168 11.20 -6.22 -11.68
N TRP A 169 10.50 -5.20 -12.18
CA TRP A 169 10.04 -4.09 -11.37
C TRP A 169 9.07 -4.54 -10.26
N ALA A 170 8.11 -5.38 -10.58
CA ALA A 170 7.10 -5.82 -9.61
C ALA A 170 7.69 -6.74 -8.54
N SER A 171 8.67 -7.59 -8.90
CA SER A 171 9.43 -8.41 -7.96
C SER A 171 10.27 -7.55 -7.03
N ALA A 172 11.07 -6.63 -7.58
CA ALA A 172 11.93 -5.72 -6.81
C ALA A 172 11.15 -4.85 -5.81
N ASN A 173 9.88 -4.54 -6.12
CA ASN A 173 9.00 -3.76 -5.24
C ASN A 173 8.06 -4.63 -4.37
N GLY A 174 8.24 -5.96 -4.36
CA GLY A 174 7.44 -6.88 -3.56
C GLY A 174 5.95 -6.91 -3.94
N ILE A 175 5.60 -6.51 -5.18
CA ILE A 175 4.22 -6.49 -5.66
C ILE A 175 3.75 -7.90 -6.01
N VAL A 176 4.63 -8.69 -6.60
CA VAL A 176 4.38 -10.10 -6.97
C VAL A 176 5.36 -11.02 -6.27
N ALA A 177 4.89 -12.20 -5.92
CA ALA A 177 5.68 -13.27 -5.33
C ALA A 177 5.70 -14.50 -6.22
N PRO A 178 6.71 -15.39 -6.08
CA PRO A 178 6.69 -16.70 -6.69
C PRO A 178 5.43 -17.49 -6.28
N VAL A 179 4.87 -18.29 -7.20
CA VAL A 179 3.75 -19.21 -6.89
C VAL A 179 4.21 -20.51 -6.24
N SER A 180 5.47 -20.86 -6.43
CA SER A 180 6.17 -21.99 -5.85
C SER A 180 7.67 -21.69 -5.83
N GLU A 181 8.50 -22.62 -5.33
CA GLU A 181 9.94 -22.41 -5.25
C GLU A 181 10.53 -21.85 -6.55
N GLY A 182 10.89 -20.56 -6.52
CA GLY A 182 11.55 -19.85 -7.61
C GLY A 182 10.73 -19.57 -8.88
N ARG A 183 9.45 -19.99 -8.99
CA ARG A 183 8.66 -19.84 -10.21
C ARG A 183 7.70 -18.65 -10.18
N PHE A 184 7.73 -17.83 -11.23
CA PHE A 184 6.79 -16.75 -11.45
C PHE A 184 5.47 -17.22 -12.11
N ALA A 185 5.51 -18.22 -12.97
CA ALA A 185 4.39 -18.74 -13.76
C ALA A 185 3.73 -17.68 -14.67
N PRO A 186 4.47 -17.07 -15.62
CA PRO A 186 4.03 -15.86 -16.33
C PRO A 186 2.75 -16.03 -17.14
N ARG A 187 2.52 -17.21 -17.71
CA ARG A 187 1.39 -17.50 -18.60
C ARG A 187 0.19 -18.14 -17.91
N GLU A 188 0.30 -18.44 -16.63
CA GLU A 188 -0.84 -18.90 -15.84
C GLU A 188 -1.79 -17.74 -15.58
N ASN A 189 -3.09 -18.03 -15.53
CA ASN A 189 -4.09 -17.02 -15.14
C ASN A 189 -3.83 -16.61 -13.69
N ALA A 190 -3.82 -15.31 -13.44
CA ALA A 190 -3.78 -14.80 -12.09
C ALA A 190 -5.12 -15.08 -11.40
N SER A 191 -5.09 -15.69 -10.22
CA SER A 191 -6.29 -15.87 -9.43
C SER A 191 -6.72 -14.54 -8.81
N ARG A 192 -8.00 -14.43 -8.45
CA ARG A 192 -8.54 -13.24 -7.79
C ARG A 192 -7.79 -12.92 -6.49
N ALA A 193 -7.41 -13.95 -5.72
CA ALA A 193 -6.60 -13.78 -4.51
C ALA A 193 -5.18 -13.26 -4.81
N GLN A 194 -4.53 -13.75 -5.86
CA GLN A 194 -3.23 -13.26 -6.28
C GLN A 194 -3.28 -11.80 -6.76
N ILE A 195 -4.36 -11.44 -7.46
CA ILE A 195 -4.59 -10.04 -7.88
C ILE A 195 -4.86 -9.16 -6.67
N ALA A 196 -5.67 -9.60 -5.69
CA ALA A 196 -5.87 -8.85 -4.46
C ALA A 196 -4.55 -8.60 -3.71
N ALA A 197 -3.68 -9.62 -3.62
CA ALA A 197 -2.35 -9.47 -3.01
C ALA A 197 -1.47 -8.47 -3.79
N ALA A 198 -1.45 -8.57 -5.11
CA ALA A 198 -0.68 -7.65 -5.95
C ALA A 198 -1.19 -6.20 -5.82
N LEU A 199 -2.50 -5.99 -5.74
CA LEU A 199 -3.12 -4.66 -5.55
C LEU A 199 -2.80 -4.09 -4.17
N MET A 200 -2.94 -4.89 -3.10
CA MET A 200 -2.58 -4.45 -1.75
C MET A 200 -1.10 -4.06 -1.69
N ASN A 201 -0.21 -4.94 -2.16
CA ASN A 201 1.23 -4.66 -2.17
C ASN A 201 1.56 -3.44 -3.03
N PHE A 202 0.88 -3.27 -4.16
CA PHE A 202 1.02 -2.09 -5.01
C PHE A 202 0.65 -0.81 -4.25
N CYS A 203 -0.50 -0.78 -3.59
CA CYS A 203 -0.94 0.38 -2.82
C CYS A 203 -0.04 0.70 -1.62
N LEU A 204 0.55 -0.33 -1.00
CA LEU A 204 1.42 -0.16 0.17
C LEU A 204 2.87 0.19 -0.20
N ASN A 205 3.39 -0.36 -1.31
CA ASN A 205 4.80 -0.27 -1.67
C ASN A 205 5.07 0.75 -2.79
N VAL A 206 4.05 1.06 -3.60
CA VAL A 206 4.17 2.00 -4.72
C VAL A 206 3.31 3.21 -4.43
N GLN A 207 3.92 4.34 -4.17
CA GLN A 207 3.20 5.61 -4.18
C GLN A 207 2.79 5.91 -5.63
N THR A 208 1.49 5.85 -5.89
CA THR A 208 0.95 6.12 -7.21
C THR A 208 1.24 7.56 -7.61
N GLY A 209 2.02 7.74 -8.67
CA GLY A 209 1.93 8.90 -9.52
C GLY A 209 2.67 10.17 -9.14
N GLN A 210 3.65 10.15 -8.24
CA GLN A 210 4.70 11.17 -8.23
C GLN A 210 6.03 10.51 -7.98
N GLU A 211 6.90 10.51 -9.03
CA GLU A 211 8.33 10.55 -8.73
C GLU A 211 8.50 11.68 -7.72
N PRO A 212 9.10 11.46 -6.54
CA PRO A 212 9.58 12.57 -5.77
C PRO A 212 10.67 13.22 -6.63
N SER A 213 10.31 14.29 -7.33
CA SER A 213 11.28 15.22 -7.87
C SER A 213 11.91 15.98 -6.69
N GLY A 214 12.68 15.26 -5.88
CA GLY A 214 13.25 15.73 -4.64
C GLY A 214 13.24 14.64 -3.57
N GLU A 215 14.21 14.62 -2.68
CA GLU A 215 14.23 13.79 -1.48
C GLU A 215 12.84 13.88 -0.78
N THR A 216 12.21 12.73 -0.50
CA THR A 216 10.97 12.67 0.29
C THR A 216 11.19 13.43 1.59
N LYS A 217 10.53 14.57 1.74
CA LYS A 217 10.64 15.38 2.95
C LYS A 217 9.76 14.80 4.04
N VAL A 218 10.41 14.31 5.06
CA VAL A 218 9.76 13.73 6.23
C VAL A 218 9.85 14.69 7.41
N LEU A 219 8.76 14.85 8.15
CA LEU A 219 8.72 15.58 9.39
C LEU A 219 8.31 14.66 10.54
N VAL A 220 9.10 14.65 11.60
CA VAL A 220 8.72 14.00 12.87
C VAL A 220 8.25 15.08 13.84
N VAL A 221 6.96 15.10 14.10
CA VAL A 221 6.33 16.00 15.09
C VAL A 221 6.11 15.22 16.37
N TYR A 222 6.52 15.76 17.52
CA TYR A 222 6.27 15.04 18.76
C TYR A 222 5.93 15.99 19.93
N PHE A 223 5.21 15.43 20.90
CA PHE A 223 5.00 16.04 22.21
C PHE A 223 5.62 15.14 23.30
N SER A 224 6.34 15.73 24.25
CA SER A 224 7.00 15.00 25.33
C SER A 224 7.08 15.79 26.62
N ALA A 225 6.06 15.68 27.47
CA ALA A 225 6.00 16.39 28.75
C ALA A 225 7.07 15.91 29.75
N THR A 226 7.50 14.64 29.67
CA THR A 226 8.47 13.99 30.57
C THR A 226 9.79 13.63 29.90
N ASN A 227 10.04 14.12 28.71
CA ASN A 227 11.18 13.75 27.85
C ASN A 227 11.27 12.25 27.47
N THR A 228 10.22 11.46 27.63
CA THR A 228 10.21 10.04 27.29
C THR A 228 10.04 9.81 25.79
N THR A 229 9.19 10.58 25.12
CA THR A 229 8.93 10.48 23.67
C THR A 229 10.06 11.09 22.83
N LYS A 230 10.74 12.11 23.37
CA LYS A 230 11.80 12.85 22.67
C LYS A 230 12.93 11.97 22.10
N PRO A 231 13.54 11.01 22.87
CA PRO A 231 14.59 10.15 22.31
C PRO A 231 14.08 9.27 21.14
N LEU A 232 12.84 8.74 21.25
CA LEU A 232 12.25 7.92 20.19
C LEU A 232 12.02 8.74 18.92
N ALA A 233 11.49 9.96 19.07
CA ALA A 233 11.31 10.88 17.95
C ALA A 233 12.63 11.20 17.25
N GLY A 234 13.71 11.41 18.04
CA GLY A 234 15.07 11.60 17.52
C GLY A 234 15.57 10.40 16.73
N TYR A 235 15.42 9.18 17.23
CA TYR A 235 15.86 7.96 16.51
C TYR A 235 15.12 7.79 15.19
N ILE A 236 13.81 8.10 15.15
CA ILE A 236 13.01 8.04 13.93
C ILE A 236 13.50 9.10 12.94
N ALA A 237 13.70 10.34 13.39
CA ALA A 237 14.17 11.42 12.55
C ALA A 237 15.58 11.14 11.97
N ASP A 238 16.52 10.69 12.81
CA ASP A 238 17.88 10.33 12.39
C ASP A 238 17.86 9.16 11.38
N GLY A 239 17.02 8.14 11.61
CA GLY A 239 16.92 6.97 10.74
C GLY A 239 16.33 7.27 9.36
N LEU A 240 15.48 8.29 9.27
CA LEU A 240 14.80 8.71 8.03
C LEU A 240 15.44 9.95 7.37
N GLY A 241 16.46 10.57 8.01
CA GLY A 241 16.96 11.87 7.55
C GLY A 241 15.91 12.98 7.62
N ALA A 242 14.96 12.87 8.57
CA ALA A 242 13.77 13.71 8.66
C ALA A 242 14.00 14.98 9.48
N ASP A 243 13.27 16.03 9.15
CA ASP A 243 13.15 17.20 10.03
C ASP A 243 12.37 16.81 11.31
N ILE A 244 12.69 17.50 12.42
CA ILE A 244 12.05 17.20 13.70
C ILE A 244 11.45 18.48 14.31
N TYR A 245 10.22 18.38 14.84
CA TYR A 245 9.55 19.47 15.51
C TYR A 245 8.95 19.03 16.84
N GLU A 246 9.33 19.74 17.92
CA GLU A 246 8.75 19.51 19.25
C GLU A 246 7.53 20.41 19.46
N ILE A 247 6.37 19.81 19.75
CA ILE A 247 5.20 20.55 20.21
C ILE A 247 5.46 21.01 21.63
N VAL A 248 5.59 22.33 21.83
CA VAL A 248 5.82 22.94 23.14
C VAL A 248 4.54 23.61 23.59
N PRO A 249 3.95 23.24 24.76
CA PRO A 249 2.82 23.93 25.32
C PRO A 249 3.17 25.39 25.65
N ALA A 250 2.27 26.34 25.39
CA ALA A 250 2.46 27.74 25.74
C ALA A 250 2.63 27.93 27.26
N THR A 251 1.95 27.10 28.04
CA THR A 251 2.15 26.96 29.49
C THR A 251 2.74 25.58 29.76
N PRO A 252 4.01 25.47 30.15
CA PRO A 252 4.65 24.18 30.46
C PRO A 252 3.90 23.40 31.54
N TYR A 253 3.90 22.07 31.43
CA TYR A 253 3.35 21.20 32.46
C TYR A 253 4.35 21.06 33.62
N THR A 254 3.86 21.28 34.85
CA THR A 254 4.60 20.98 36.05
C THR A 254 4.41 19.51 36.49
N SER A 255 5.20 19.03 37.44
CA SER A 255 5.01 17.69 37.99
C SER A 255 3.63 17.51 38.67
N ALA A 256 3.05 18.61 39.18
CA ALA A 256 1.69 18.60 39.76
C ALA A 256 0.62 18.47 38.65
N ASP A 257 0.83 19.12 37.52
CA ASP A 257 -0.05 19.03 36.34
C ASP A 257 -0.06 17.62 35.74
N LEU A 258 1.07 16.90 35.82
CA LEU A 258 1.26 15.53 35.27
C LEU A 258 0.86 14.42 36.26
N ASN A 259 0.21 14.75 37.39
CA ASN A 259 -0.25 13.76 38.35
C ASN A 259 -1.58 13.13 37.92
N TYR A 260 -1.52 12.08 37.13
CA TYR A 260 -2.71 11.36 36.61
C TYR A 260 -3.56 10.68 37.72
N GLY A 261 -3.01 10.46 38.91
CA GLY A 261 -3.75 9.98 40.07
C GLY A 261 -4.61 11.03 40.74
N ASN A 262 -4.49 12.29 40.36
CA ASN A 262 -5.27 13.42 40.89
C ASN A 262 -6.26 13.93 39.83
N SER A 263 -7.55 13.71 40.05
CA SER A 263 -8.61 14.16 39.13
C SER A 263 -8.68 15.67 38.93
N SER A 264 -8.04 16.44 39.84
CA SER A 264 -7.95 17.92 39.77
C SER A 264 -6.65 18.39 39.11
N SER A 265 -5.76 17.50 38.66
CA SER A 265 -4.58 17.89 37.90
C SER A 265 -4.95 18.41 36.51
N ARG A 266 -4.13 19.31 35.98
CA ARG A 266 -4.38 19.90 34.66
C ARG A 266 -4.55 18.83 33.56
N THR A 267 -3.68 17.83 33.53
CA THR A 267 -3.77 16.73 32.56
C THR A 267 -5.04 15.89 32.71
N SER A 268 -5.48 15.63 33.96
CA SER A 268 -6.74 14.91 34.22
C SER A 268 -7.96 15.70 33.77
N ILE A 269 -7.96 17.03 33.97
CA ILE A 269 -9.02 17.91 33.52
C ILE A 269 -9.05 17.97 31.99
N GLU A 270 -7.90 18.21 31.33
CA GLU A 270 -7.80 18.29 29.89
C GLU A 270 -8.17 16.97 29.21
N MET A 271 -7.80 15.81 29.76
CA MET A 271 -8.17 14.48 29.22
C MET A 271 -9.69 14.21 29.29
N ASN A 272 -10.38 14.73 30.30
CA ASN A 272 -11.82 14.52 30.46
C ASN A 272 -12.68 15.56 29.71
N ASP A 273 -12.06 16.57 29.13
CA ASP A 273 -12.74 17.57 28.30
C ASP A 273 -12.47 17.30 26.81
N PRO A 274 -13.43 16.77 26.05
CA PRO A 274 -13.25 16.50 24.60
C PRO A 274 -12.99 17.77 23.78
N ASN A 275 -13.24 18.94 24.35
CA ASN A 275 -12.99 20.24 23.70
C ASN A 275 -11.69 20.90 24.18
N ALA A 276 -10.94 20.29 25.10
CA ALA A 276 -9.66 20.82 25.54
C ALA A 276 -8.70 20.99 24.36
N ARG A 277 -8.18 22.19 24.22
CA ARG A 277 -7.19 22.54 23.16
C ARG A 277 -6.15 23.44 23.82
N PRO A 278 -5.20 22.83 24.57
CA PRO A 278 -4.10 23.59 25.17
C PRO A 278 -3.33 24.38 24.13
N ASP A 279 -3.06 25.63 24.41
CA ASP A 279 -2.28 26.48 23.52
C ASP A 279 -0.85 25.95 23.38
N ILE A 280 -0.30 26.02 22.18
CA ILE A 280 1.07 25.63 21.85
C ILE A 280 1.91 26.86 21.49
N SER A 281 3.21 26.78 21.75
CA SER A 281 4.19 27.81 21.37
C SER A 281 4.80 27.45 20.02
N GLY A 282 4.74 28.38 19.07
CA GLY A 282 5.31 28.21 17.75
C GLY A 282 4.41 27.42 16.78
N SER A 283 4.93 27.21 15.60
CA SER A 283 4.28 26.48 14.52
C SER A 283 5.33 25.90 13.59
N VAL A 284 4.96 24.88 12.82
CA VAL A 284 5.76 24.41 11.70
C VAL A 284 5.53 25.36 10.52
N ASN A 285 6.59 25.99 10.04
CA ASN A 285 6.49 26.83 8.84
C ASN A 285 6.47 25.93 7.60
N ASN A 286 5.61 26.27 6.64
CA ASN A 286 5.48 25.54 5.36
C ASN A 286 5.29 24.04 5.56
N ILE A 287 4.33 23.64 6.42
CA ILE A 287 4.04 22.23 6.71
C ILE A 287 3.69 21.45 5.42
N GLU A 288 3.17 22.16 4.41
CA GLU A 288 2.84 21.65 3.08
C GLU A 288 4.05 21.20 2.26
N GLN A 289 5.27 21.50 2.71
CA GLN A 289 6.48 21.01 2.04
C GLN A 289 6.83 19.55 2.36
N TYR A 290 6.18 18.96 3.38
CA TYR A 290 6.48 17.60 3.82
C TYR A 290 5.51 16.60 3.20
N ASP A 291 6.06 15.53 2.65
CA ASP A 291 5.31 14.44 2.03
C ASP A 291 4.76 13.47 3.09
N VAL A 292 5.50 13.31 4.22
CA VAL A 292 5.14 12.42 5.33
C VAL A 292 5.31 13.12 6.66
N ILE A 293 4.33 13.00 7.56
CA ILE A 293 4.40 13.51 8.93
C ILE A 293 4.18 12.37 9.92
N PHE A 294 5.20 12.09 10.74
CA PHE A 294 5.08 11.20 11.90
C PHE A 294 4.65 12.03 13.12
N LEU A 295 3.61 11.59 13.82
CA LEU A 295 3.15 12.24 15.06
C LEU A 295 3.40 11.32 16.25
N GLY A 296 4.31 11.74 17.14
CA GLY A 296 4.65 11.05 18.39
C GLY A 296 4.06 11.75 19.61
N TYR A 297 3.34 11.01 20.47
CA TYR A 297 2.83 11.52 21.74
C TYR A 297 2.80 10.41 22.81
N PRO A 298 2.93 10.76 24.09
CA PRO A 298 2.84 9.77 25.15
C PRO A 298 1.38 9.33 25.36
N ILE A 299 1.16 8.04 25.57
CA ILE A 299 -0.13 7.54 26.07
C ILE A 299 -0.17 7.81 27.56
N LEU A 300 -1.05 8.72 27.99
CA LEU A 300 -1.07 9.24 29.35
C LEU A 300 -2.01 8.47 30.30
N SER A 301 -2.82 7.52 29.80
CA SER A 301 -3.58 6.57 30.64
C SER A 301 -3.76 5.24 29.92
N GLN A 302 -3.61 4.15 30.64
CA GLN A 302 -4.19 2.87 30.23
C GLN A 302 -5.68 2.93 30.63
N VAL A 303 -6.57 2.78 29.66
CA VAL A 303 -7.97 2.48 29.95
C VAL A 303 -7.98 1.05 30.49
N SER A 304 -8.29 0.92 31.77
CA SER A 304 -8.48 -0.36 32.46
C SER A 304 -9.87 -0.92 32.13
#